data_04f00f6aecd522087269832473d7d305
#
_entry.id   04f00f6aecd522087269832473d7d305
#
_cell.length_a   1.000
_cell.length_b   1.000
_cell.length_c   1.000
_cell.angle_alpha   90.00
_cell.angle_beta   90.00
_cell.angle_gamma   90.00
#
_symmetry.space_group_name_H-M   'P 1'
#
loop_
_entity.id
_entity.type
_entity.pdbx_description
1 polymer ?
#
loop_
_entity_poly.entity_id
_entity_poly.type
_entity_poly.pdbx_seq_one_letter_code
_entity_poly.pdbx_strand_id
1 'polypeptide(L)'
;SDVKEFLNKLRDHCTKKGVLLIFDEIMTGFRLSSRGGAGLFQITPDLVTYGKVLGGGFPIGAVGGKKHIMETKHVFYGGTFSANPLSMYAAKLILEAIINETYIKYDQLDTAGQTFRDELNNYFILHDKKIRAIGCGSINRIIFTDRFIMNRKDRDLYEPTNAQSMFSESLRDHNVFVNGNGLYHFSMSHTSEVIRKLIGNIKRIC
;
A
#
# COMPACT_ATOMS: atom_id res chain seq x y z
N SER A 1 12.01 14.49 -4.55
CA SER A 1 11.34 15.26 -3.47
C SER A 1 10.79 14.30 -2.45
N ASP A 2 10.92 14.65 -1.20
CA ASP A 2 10.34 13.91 -0.09
C ASP A 2 8.81 13.91 -0.24
N VAL A 3 8.18 12.75 -0.21
CA VAL A 3 6.72 12.59 -0.29
C VAL A 3 6.01 13.42 0.79
N LYS A 4 6.56 13.46 1.99
CA LYS A 4 6.01 14.25 3.10
C LYS A 4 6.02 15.74 2.80
N GLU A 5 7.11 16.25 2.25
CA GLU A 5 7.22 17.65 1.83
C GLU A 5 6.19 18.02 0.75
N PHE A 6 6.06 17.14 -0.26
CA PHE A 6 5.04 17.31 -1.31
C PHE A 6 3.63 17.37 -0.73
N LEU A 7 3.28 16.42 0.14
CA LEU A 7 1.94 16.35 0.76
C LEU A 7 1.65 17.55 1.64
N ASN A 8 2.64 18.07 2.39
CA ASN A 8 2.50 19.30 3.17
C ASN A 8 2.19 20.50 2.26
N LYS A 9 2.98 20.69 1.21
CA LYS A 9 2.75 21.76 0.23
C LYS A 9 1.38 21.66 -0.43
N LEU A 10 0.95 20.44 -0.75
CA LEU A 10 -0.37 20.17 -1.32
C LEU A 10 -1.49 20.53 -0.32
N ARG A 11 -1.36 20.12 0.94
CA ARG A 11 -2.32 20.46 2.00
C ARG A 11 -2.45 21.97 2.17
N ASP A 12 -1.30 22.67 2.24
CA ASP A 12 -1.28 24.13 2.37
C ASP A 12 -1.94 24.84 1.18
N HIS A 13 -1.63 24.36 -0.03
CA HIS A 13 -2.22 24.89 -1.25
C HIS A 13 -3.74 24.70 -1.29
N CYS A 14 -4.23 23.50 -0.99
CA CYS A 14 -5.66 23.21 -0.90
C CYS A 14 -6.35 24.11 0.12
N THR A 15 -5.74 24.30 1.30
CA THR A 15 -6.28 25.19 2.35
C THR A 15 -6.37 26.63 1.86
N LYS A 16 -5.30 27.18 1.25
CA LYS A 16 -5.26 28.55 0.72
C LYS A 16 -6.29 28.79 -0.39
N LYS A 17 -6.61 27.76 -1.18
CA LYS A 17 -7.55 27.85 -2.30
C LYS A 17 -8.98 27.46 -1.95
N GLY A 18 -9.26 27.03 -0.73
CA GLY A 18 -10.57 26.54 -0.31
C GLY A 18 -10.99 25.24 -1.04
N VAL A 19 -10.01 24.43 -1.46
CA VAL A 19 -10.24 23.15 -2.16
C VAL A 19 -10.11 21.99 -1.17
N LEU A 20 -11.03 21.02 -1.26
CA LEU A 20 -10.97 19.83 -0.43
C LEU A 20 -9.82 18.92 -0.86
N LEU A 21 -9.04 18.45 0.10
CA LEU A 21 -8.03 17.42 -0.08
C LEU A 21 -8.64 16.06 0.31
N ILE A 22 -8.72 15.17 -0.66
CA ILE A 22 -9.25 13.81 -0.46
C ILE A 22 -8.09 12.82 -0.57
N PHE A 23 -7.92 11.97 0.45
CA PHE A 23 -6.99 10.85 0.40
C PHE A 23 -7.73 9.57 0.05
N ASP A 24 -7.31 8.93 -1.04
CA ASP A 24 -7.70 7.56 -1.34
C ASP A 24 -6.80 6.59 -0.58
N GLU A 25 -7.31 6.11 0.54
CA GLU A 25 -6.63 5.17 1.43
C GLU A 25 -7.15 3.72 1.26
N ILE A 26 -7.76 3.41 0.09
CA ILE A 26 -8.27 2.05 -0.17
C ILE A 26 -7.12 1.02 -0.13
N MET A 27 -5.91 1.39 -0.56
CA MET A 27 -4.72 0.53 -0.52
C MET A 27 -3.88 0.72 0.73
N THR A 28 -3.75 1.94 1.20
CA THR A 28 -2.80 2.37 2.23
C THR A 28 -3.43 2.42 3.62
N GLY A 29 -4.74 2.60 3.69
CA GLY A 29 -5.50 2.65 4.95
C GLY A 29 -5.36 1.37 5.75
N PHE A 30 -5.03 1.53 7.04
CA PHE A 30 -4.80 0.43 7.99
C PHE A 30 -3.68 -0.54 7.60
N ARG A 31 -2.89 -0.18 6.57
CA ARG A 31 -1.76 -0.98 6.09
C ARG A 31 -0.41 -0.34 6.41
N LEU A 32 -0.24 0.95 6.14
CA LEU A 32 1.01 1.67 6.42
C LEU A 32 1.11 2.11 7.89
N SER A 33 -0.01 2.39 8.49
CA SER A 33 -0.16 2.68 9.93
C SER A 33 -1.62 2.45 10.32
N SER A 34 -1.96 2.55 11.59
CA SER A 34 -3.35 2.54 12.08
C SER A 34 -4.21 3.66 11.47
N ARG A 35 -3.59 4.69 10.94
CA ARG A 35 -4.22 5.82 10.26
C ARG A 35 -3.81 5.91 8.77
N GLY A 36 -3.32 4.81 8.19
CA GLY A 36 -2.90 4.74 6.79
C GLY A 36 -1.74 5.66 6.43
N GLY A 37 -1.71 6.12 5.19
CA GLY A 37 -0.73 7.10 4.70
C GLY A 37 -0.89 8.46 5.35
N ALA A 38 -2.12 8.88 5.68
CA ALA A 38 -2.39 10.10 6.43
C ALA A 38 -1.66 10.12 7.78
N GLY A 39 -1.67 8.99 8.49
CA GLY A 39 -0.94 8.81 9.74
C GLY A 39 0.57 8.78 9.55
N LEU A 40 1.05 8.00 8.59
CA LEU A 40 2.48 7.86 8.29
C LEU A 40 3.13 9.21 7.95
N PHE A 41 2.50 9.99 7.10
CA PHE A 41 3.03 11.29 6.66
C PHE A 41 2.60 12.47 7.55
N GLN A 42 1.73 12.22 8.54
CA GLN A 42 1.19 13.24 9.45
C GLN A 42 0.42 14.35 8.73
N ILE A 43 -0.35 14.00 7.71
CA ILE A 43 -1.21 14.89 6.94
C ILE A 43 -2.66 14.64 7.33
N THR A 44 -3.44 15.69 7.53
CA THR A 44 -4.89 15.56 7.75
C THR A 44 -5.64 15.97 6.49
N PRO A 45 -6.20 15.03 5.73
CA PRO A 45 -7.07 15.34 4.60
C PRO A 45 -8.41 15.87 5.07
N ASP A 46 -9.20 16.41 4.16
CA ASP A 46 -10.58 16.83 4.44
C ASP A 46 -11.53 15.65 4.38
N LEU A 47 -11.31 14.74 3.43
CA LEU A 47 -12.02 13.47 3.27
C LEU A 47 -11.01 12.34 3.05
N VAL A 48 -11.43 11.12 3.38
CA VAL A 48 -10.65 9.91 3.17
C VAL A 48 -11.56 8.75 2.77
N THR A 49 -11.12 7.93 1.82
CA THR A 49 -11.81 6.71 1.42
C THR A 49 -11.07 5.48 1.92
N TYR A 50 -11.80 4.49 2.42
CA TYR A 50 -11.27 3.22 2.93
C TYR A 50 -11.93 2.03 2.26
N GLY A 51 -11.23 0.90 2.25
CA GLY A 51 -11.71 -0.38 1.75
C GLY A 51 -10.71 -1.49 2.09
N LYS A 52 -10.69 -2.56 1.32
CA LYS A 52 -9.72 -3.67 1.42
C LYS A 52 -9.47 -4.16 2.86
N VAL A 53 -8.38 -3.70 3.51
CA VAL A 53 -8.01 -4.11 4.88
C VAL A 53 -9.17 -3.92 5.85
N LEU A 54 -9.92 -2.82 5.71
CA LEU A 54 -11.10 -2.54 6.53
C LEU A 54 -12.10 -3.70 6.55
N GLY A 55 -12.28 -4.37 5.42
CA GLY A 55 -13.25 -5.45 5.28
C GLY A 55 -12.75 -6.82 5.76
N GLY A 56 -11.43 -6.99 5.98
CA GLY A 56 -10.88 -8.31 6.35
C GLY A 56 -11.19 -9.42 5.34
N GLY A 57 -11.36 -9.08 4.05
CA GLY A 57 -11.75 -9.97 2.97
C GLY A 57 -13.20 -9.83 2.53
N PHE A 58 -14.06 -9.18 3.30
CA PHE A 58 -15.43 -8.88 2.91
C PHE A 58 -15.52 -7.58 2.09
N PRO A 59 -16.49 -7.47 1.16
CA PRO A 59 -16.69 -6.26 0.37
C PRO A 59 -17.21 -5.12 1.24
N ILE A 60 -16.44 -4.04 1.31
CA ILE A 60 -16.80 -2.82 2.05
C ILE A 60 -16.11 -1.61 1.44
N GLY A 61 -16.78 -0.47 1.49
CA GLY A 61 -16.22 0.85 1.28
C GLY A 61 -16.68 1.78 2.39
N ALA A 62 -15.80 2.66 2.83
CA ALA A 62 -16.15 3.69 3.81
C ALA A 62 -15.56 5.04 3.41
N VAL A 63 -16.25 6.10 3.77
CA VAL A 63 -15.78 7.48 3.64
C VAL A 63 -15.77 8.08 5.04
N GLY A 64 -14.67 8.73 5.36
CA GLY A 64 -14.52 9.50 6.59
C GLY A 64 -14.05 10.92 6.29
N GLY A 65 -14.17 11.83 7.23
CA GLY A 65 -13.72 13.19 7.01
C GLY A 65 -14.09 14.16 8.09
N LYS A 66 -13.85 15.45 7.83
CA LYS A 66 -14.19 16.53 8.73
C LYS A 66 -15.70 16.60 8.96
N LYS A 67 -16.11 16.73 10.21
CA LYS A 67 -17.50 16.69 10.64
C LYS A 67 -18.42 17.59 9.80
N HIS A 68 -18.03 18.85 9.60
CA HIS A 68 -18.86 19.81 8.84
C HIS A 68 -19.05 19.46 7.36
N ILE A 69 -18.16 18.61 6.79
CA ILE A 69 -18.30 18.11 5.43
C ILE A 69 -19.20 16.87 5.42
N MET A 70 -18.99 15.96 6.37
CA MET A 70 -19.76 14.72 6.47
C MET A 70 -21.22 14.92 6.86
N GLU A 71 -21.56 16.00 7.57
CA GLU A 71 -22.92 16.36 7.98
C GLU A 71 -23.71 17.13 6.91
N THR A 72 -23.24 17.20 5.67
CA THR A 72 -23.94 17.86 4.57
C THR A 72 -25.26 17.15 4.25
N LYS A 73 -26.39 17.88 4.35
CA LYS A 73 -27.73 17.32 4.37
C LYS A 73 -28.27 16.74 3.06
N HIS A 74 -27.55 16.81 1.95
CA HIS A 74 -28.07 16.42 0.63
C HIS A 74 -27.31 15.26 -0.02
N VAL A 75 -26.55 14.51 0.75
CA VAL A 75 -25.82 13.35 0.23
C VAL A 75 -26.61 12.08 0.55
N PHE A 76 -27.02 11.38 -0.49
CA PHE A 76 -27.67 10.07 -0.35
C PHE A 76 -26.57 9.01 -0.16
N TYR A 77 -26.60 8.34 0.99
CA TYR A 77 -25.73 7.19 1.27
C TYR A 77 -26.59 5.91 1.16
N GLY A 78 -26.58 5.29 0.00
CA GLY A 78 -27.39 4.10 -0.17
C GLY A 78 -26.97 3.24 -1.36
N GLY A 79 -27.38 1.99 -1.29
CA GLY A 79 -27.20 0.96 -2.30
C GLY A 79 -27.66 -0.38 -1.72
N THR A 80 -28.10 -1.31 -2.58
CA THR A 80 -28.66 -2.59 -2.17
C THR A 80 -27.76 -3.35 -1.19
N PHE A 81 -26.44 -3.27 -1.35
CA PHE A 81 -25.46 -3.93 -0.50
C PHE A 81 -24.83 -3.03 0.55
N SER A 82 -25.25 -1.78 0.65
CA SER A 82 -24.75 -0.85 1.67
C SER A 82 -25.08 -1.34 3.07
N ALA A 83 -24.14 -1.18 3.98
CA ALA A 83 -24.24 -1.62 5.37
C ALA A 83 -24.58 -3.11 5.53
N ASN A 84 -24.09 -3.97 4.64
CA ASN A 84 -24.25 -5.42 4.78
C ASN A 84 -23.77 -5.88 6.16
N PRO A 85 -24.58 -6.58 6.97
CA PRO A 85 -24.26 -6.91 8.36
C PRO A 85 -22.95 -7.69 8.53
N LEU A 86 -22.64 -8.63 7.63
CA LEU A 86 -21.42 -9.42 7.69
C LEU A 86 -20.19 -8.55 7.43
N SER A 87 -20.23 -7.71 6.40
CA SER A 87 -19.15 -6.77 6.09
C SER A 87 -18.94 -5.76 7.22
N MET A 88 -20.02 -5.25 7.80
CA MET A 88 -19.95 -4.30 8.92
C MET A 88 -19.38 -4.95 10.17
N TYR A 89 -19.76 -6.20 10.47
CA TYR A 89 -19.23 -6.93 11.61
C TYR A 89 -17.75 -7.27 11.42
N ALA A 90 -17.34 -7.70 10.23
CA ALA A 90 -15.93 -7.93 9.91
C ALA A 90 -15.11 -6.63 10.07
N ALA A 91 -15.60 -5.51 9.54
CA ALA A 91 -14.95 -4.22 9.69
C ALA A 91 -14.81 -3.79 11.16
N LYS A 92 -15.84 -4.01 11.96
CA LYS A 92 -15.79 -3.75 13.41
C LYS A 92 -14.64 -4.54 14.06
N LEU A 93 -14.54 -5.85 13.82
CA LEU A 93 -13.49 -6.69 14.38
C LEU A 93 -12.08 -6.25 13.94
N ILE A 94 -11.92 -5.87 12.68
CA ILE A 94 -10.65 -5.34 12.16
C ILE A 94 -10.27 -4.03 12.85
N LEU A 95 -11.22 -3.11 13.00
CA LEU A 95 -10.97 -1.84 13.69
C LEU A 95 -10.64 -2.03 15.16
N GLU A 96 -11.34 -2.92 15.85
CA GLU A 96 -11.03 -3.27 17.25
C GLU A 96 -9.63 -3.87 17.38
N ALA A 97 -9.23 -4.76 16.46
CA ALA A 97 -7.89 -5.34 16.43
C ALA A 97 -6.80 -4.30 16.20
N ILE A 98 -7.06 -3.29 15.36
CA ILE A 98 -6.14 -2.18 15.08
C ILE A 98 -6.04 -1.26 16.31
N ILE A 99 -7.17 -0.86 16.89
CA ILE A 99 -7.22 0.07 18.03
C ILE A 99 -6.53 -0.55 19.25
N ASN A 100 -6.76 -1.83 19.50
CA ASN A 100 -6.20 -2.56 20.65
C ASN A 100 -4.78 -3.10 20.37
N GLU A 101 -4.21 -2.87 19.18
CA GLU A 101 -2.90 -3.37 18.75
C GLU A 101 -2.71 -4.89 18.97
N THR A 102 -3.81 -5.65 18.87
CA THR A 102 -3.84 -7.06 19.28
C THR A 102 -3.06 -7.95 18.30
N TYR A 103 -3.22 -7.71 16.99
CA TYR A 103 -2.66 -8.58 15.93
C TYR A 103 -1.73 -7.88 14.97
N ILE A 104 -1.89 -6.56 14.76
CA ILE A 104 -1.12 -5.82 13.77
C ILE A 104 0.05 -5.12 14.46
N LYS A 105 1.26 -5.48 14.06
CA LYS A 105 2.52 -4.88 14.52
C LYS A 105 3.16 -4.15 13.35
N TYR A 106 2.90 -2.85 13.26
CA TYR A 106 3.37 -2.03 12.12
C TYR A 106 4.89 -2.00 12.02
N ASP A 107 5.61 -1.93 13.15
CA ASP A 107 7.08 -1.95 13.19
C ASP A 107 7.64 -3.25 12.58
N GLN A 108 6.99 -4.40 12.83
CA GLN A 108 7.39 -5.68 12.24
C GLN A 108 7.12 -5.70 10.74
N LEU A 109 6.00 -5.14 10.29
CA LEU A 109 5.66 -5.02 8.87
C LEU A 109 6.63 -4.08 8.15
N ASP A 110 6.99 -2.97 8.77
CA ASP A 110 7.96 -2.01 8.24
C ASP A 110 9.34 -2.64 8.12
N THR A 111 9.79 -3.32 9.18
CA THR A 111 11.06 -4.06 9.20
C THR A 111 11.08 -5.14 8.12
N ALA A 112 10.02 -5.91 7.96
CA ALA A 112 9.90 -6.94 6.95
C ALA A 112 9.99 -6.37 5.53
N GLY A 113 9.28 -5.27 5.26
CA GLY A 113 9.35 -4.57 3.99
C GLY A 113 10.73 -3.97 3.72
N GLN A 114 11.36 -3.37 4.72
CA GLN A 114 12.71 -2.81 4.59
C GLN A 114 13.74 -3.90 4.32
N THR A 115 13.73 -5.00 5.10
CA THR A 115 14.62 -6.16 4.90
C THR A 115 14.49 -6.71 3.47
N PHE A 116 13.25 -6.87 3.00
CA PHE A 116 12.99 -7.33 1.63
C PHE A 116 13.64 -6.41 0.58
N ARG A 117 13.47 -5.11 0.71
CA ARG A 117 14.05 -4.14 -0.23
C ARG A 117 15.58 -4.10 -0.16
N ASP A 118 16.13 -4.07 1.04
CA ASP A 118 17.58 -3.94 1.23
C ASP A 118 18.32 -5.19 0.74
N GLU A 119 17.85 -6.39 1.09
CA GLU A 119 18.47 -7.63 0.64
C GLU A 119 18.41 -7.81 -0.88
N LEU A 120 17.30 -7.44 -1.51
CA LEU A 120 17.18 -7.51 -2.96
C LEU A 120 18.04 -6.45 -3.65
N ASN A 121 18.01 -5.20 -3.17
CA ASN A 121 18.80 -4.14 -3.77
C ASN A 121 20.29 -4.40 -3.65
N ASN A 122 20.76 -4.90 -2.50
CA ASN A 122 22.14 -5.31 -2.34
C ASN A 122 22.55 -6.42 -3.32
N TYR A 123 21.66 -7.42 -3.51
CA TYR A 123 21.89 -8.48 -4.48
C TYR A 123 21.94 -7.93 -5.91
N PHE A 124 20.98 -7.08 -6.29
CA PHE A 124 20.91 -6.52 -7.64
C PHE A 124 22.13 -5.65 -7.97
N ILE A 125 22.60 -4.84 -7.03
CA ILE A 125 23.80 -4.02 -7.18
C ILE A 125 25.04 -4.92 -7.33
N LEU A 126 25.19 -5.92 -6.47
CA LEU A 126 26.35 -6.83 -6.49
C LEU A 126 26.47 -7.62 -7.80
N HIS A 127 25.34 -7.92 -8.45
CA HIS A 127 25.31 -8.70 -9.69
C HIS A 127 25.04 -7.84 -10.94
N ASP A 128 25.21 -6.52 -10.85
CA ASP A 128 25.00 -5.56 -11.96
C ASP A 128 23.62 -5.70 -12.65
N LYS A 129 22.58 -5.98 -11.86
CA LYS A 129 21.19 -6.11 -12.37
C LYS A 129 20.52 -4.75 -12.43
N LYS A 130 19.91 -4.44 -13.57
CA LYS A 130 19.09 -3.22 -13.74
C LYS A 130 17.69 -3.39 -13.16
N ILE A 131 17.64 -3.79 -11.90
CA ILE A 131 16.42 -4.10 -11.16
C ILE A 131 16.52 -3.43 -9.79
N ARG A 132 15.38 -2.97 -9.27
CA ARG A 132 15.31 -2.41 -7.92
C ARG A 132 14.06 -2.86 -7.20
N ALA A 133 14.16 -3.03 -5.90
CA ALA A 133 13.03 -3.15 -4.99
C ALA A 133 12.76 -1.79 -4.35
N ILE A 134 11.56 -1.28 -4.53
CA ILE A 134 11.09 0.00 -3.97
C ILE A 134 9.84 -0.22 -3.12
N GLY A 135 9.49 0.72 -2.27
CA GLY A 135 8.25 0.61 -1.48
C GLY A 135 8.25 1.48 -0.24
N CYS A 136 7.19 1.31 0.54
CA CYS A 136 6.99 1.99 1.80
C CYS A 136 6.28 1.03 2.77
N GLY A 137 6.79 0.88 3.97
CA GLY A 137 6.25 -0.06 4.94
C GLY A 137 6.12 -1.47 4.37
N SER A 138 4.97 -2.07 4.52
CA SER A 138 4.64 -3.41 4.03
C SER A 138 4.27 -3.48 2.54
N ILE A 139 4.24 -2.34 1.84
CA ILE A 139 3.96 -2.28 0.40
C ILE A 139 5.28 -2.21 -0.36
N ASN A 140 5.55 -3.19 -1.20
CA ASN A 140 6.79 -3.29 -1.94
C ASN A 140 6.52 -3.51 -3.42
N ARG A 141 7.47 -3.12 -4.27
CA ARG A 141 7.44 -3.36 -5.69
C ARG A 141 8.84 -3.65 -6.21
N ILE A 142 8.95 -4.60 -7.12
CA ILE A 142 10.15 -4.79 -7.94
C ILE A 142 9.94 -4.03 -9.25
N ILE A 143 10.93 -3.26 -9.66
CA ILE A 143 10.95 -2.52 -10.92
C ILE A 143 12.17 -2.93 -11.75
N PHE A 144 11.98 -3.08 -13.06
CA PHE A 144 13.01 -3.56 -13.99
C PHE A 144 13.71 -2.39 -14.67
N THR A 145 14.33 -1.55 -13.84
CA THR A 145 15.18 -0.45 -14.28
C THR A 145 16.07 0.02 -13.14
N ASP A 146 17.26 0.47 -13.46
CA ASP A 146 18.19 1.14 -12.53
C ASP A 146 17.92 2.65 -12.44
N ARG A 147 17.09 3.20 -13.34
CA ARG A 147 16.76 4.62 -13.37
C ARG A 147 15.89 5.04 -12.20
N PHE A 148 16.05 6.27 -11.76
CA PHE A 148 15.20 6.84 -10.71
C PHE A 148 13.79 7.11 -11.24
N ILE A 149 12.78 6.56 -10.55
CA ILE A 149 11.36 6.71 -10.89
C ILE A 149 10.73 7.72 -9.92
N MET A 150 10.32 8.86 -10.42
CA MET A 150 9.64 9.90 -9.66
C MET A 150 8.11 9.77 -9.71
N ASN A 151 7.60 9.24 -10.81
CA ASN A 151 6.17 9.20 -11.09
C ASN A 151 5.83 8.05 -12.06
N ARG A 152 4.54 7.91 -12.37
CA ARG A 152 4.07 6.86 -13.26
C ARG A 152 4.63 6.97 -14.68
N LYS A 153 4.81 8.18 -15.20
CA LYS A 153 5.33 8.38 -16.57
C LYS A 153 6.76 7.88 -16.68
N ASP A 154 7.59 8.14 -15.67
CA ASP A 154 8.98 7.64 -15.64
C ASP A 154 8.97 6.11 -15.63
N ARG A 155 8.10 5.49 -14.84
CA ARG A 155 7.97 4.03 -14.81
C ARG A 155 7.58 3.49 -16.17
N ASP A 156 6.53 4.02 -16.76
CA ASP A 156 6.02 3.55 -18.06
C ASP A 156 7.03 3.78 -19.21
N LEU A 157 7.95 4.73 -19.04
CA LEU A 157 9.04 5.00 -20.00
C LEU A 157 10.26 4.09 -19.79
N TYR A 158 10.61 3.77 -18.54
CA TYR A 158 11.89 3.11 -18.23
C TYR A 158 11.75 1.64 -17.88
N GLU A 159 10.56 1.16 -17.50
CA GLU A 159 10.31 -0.25 -17.24
C GLU A 159 9.82 -0.94 -18.54
N PRO A 160 10.45 -2.06 -18.96
CA PRO A 160 10.00 -2.78 -20.15
C PRO A 160 8.56 -3.29 -19.98
N THR A 161 7.73 -3.13 -20.99
CA THR A 161 6.27 -3.36 -20.94
C THR A 161 5.89 -4.76 -20.44
N ASN A 162 6.65 -5.80 -20.78
CA ASN A 162 6.35 -7.18 -20.41
C ASN A 162 7.14 -7.70 -19.20
N ALA A 163 8.02 -6.89 -18.61
CA ALA A 163 8.92 -7.35 -17.55
C ALA A 163 8.16 -7.91 -16.34
N GLN A 164 7.10 -7.24 -15.92
CA GLN A 164 6.29 -7.67 -14.77
C GLN A 164 5.54 -8.98 -15.02
N SER A 165 4.95 -9.17 -16.19
CA SER A 165 4.23 -10.41 -16.52
C SER A 165 5.17 -11.60 -16.63
N MET A 166 6.28 -11.45 -17.35
CA MET A 166 7.29 -12.51 -17.49
C MET A 166 7.88 -12.91 -16.14
N PHE A 167 8.18 -11.92 -15.30
CA PHE A 167 8.70 -12.18 -13.95
C PHE A 167 7.68 -12.89 -13.06
N SER A 168 6.41 -12.50 -13.14
CA SER A 168 5.33 -13.15 -12.40
C SER A 168 5.09 -14.59 -12.84
N GLU A 169 5.29 -14.90 -14.13
CA GLU A 169 5.26 -16.26 -14.67
C GLU A 169 6.42 -17.10 -14.12
N SER A 170 7.64 -16.57 -14.18
CA SER A 170 8.81 -17.25 -13.61
C SER A 170 8.68 -17.50 -12.11
N LEU A 171 8.08 -16.60 -11.36
CA LEU A 171 7.78 -16.82 -9.93
C LEU A 171 6.78 -17.95 -9.70
N ARG A 172 5.74 -18.08 -10.57
CA ARG A 172 4.79 -19.18 -10.50
C ARG A 172 5.44 -20.55 -10.72
N ASP A 173 6.40 -20.62 -11.63
CA ASP A 173 7.19 -21.85 -11.87
C ASP A 173 8.00 -22.25 -10.62
N HIS A 174 8.27 -21.31 -9.74
CA HIS A 174 8.92 -21.51 -8.43
C HIS A 174 7.93 -21.60 -7.26
N ASN A 175 6.65 -21.89 -7.54
CA ASN A 175 5.56 -21.98 -6.55
C ASN A 175 5.35 -20.69 -5.74
N VAL A 176 5.60 -19.53 -6.35
CA VAL A 176 5.33 -18.22 -5.76
C VAL A 176 4.23 -17.53 -6.56
N PHE A 177 3.06 -17.44 -5.96
CA PHE A 177 1.95 -16.71 -6.58
C PHE A 177 2.03 -15.22 -6.23
N VAL A 178 2.17 -14.39 -7.25
CA VAL A 178 2.17 -12.93 -7.14
C VAL A 178 1.20 -12.32 -8.15
N ASN A 179 0.68 -11.15 -7.83
CA ASN A 179 -0.10 -10.40 -8.79
C ASN A 179 0.83 -9.85 -9.90
N GLY A 180 0.43 -9.97 -11.16
CA GLY A 180 1.21 -9.56 -12.34
C GLY A 180 1.55 -8.07 -12.45
N ASN A 181 1.16 -7.25 -11.45
CA ASN A 181 1.52 -5.83 -11.38
C ASN A 181 2.82 -5.55 -10.60
N GLY A 182 3.52 -6.59 -10.12
CA GLY A 182 4.76 -6.48 -9.37
C GLY A 182 4.65 -5.90 -7.97
N LEU A 183 3.44 -5.80 -7.40
CA LEU A 183 3.22 -5.33 -6.04
C LEU A 183 3.20 -6.49 -5.04
N TYR A 184 3.94 -6.35 -3.97
CA TYR A 184 4.02 -7.28 -2.84
C TYR A 184 3.49 -6.58 -1.59
N HIS A 185 2.45 -7.16 -0.99
CA HIS A 185 1.85 -6.63 0.22
C HIS A 185 2.08 -7.62 1.36
N PHE A 186 2.95 -7.26 2.30
CA PHE A 186 3.18 -8.10 3.45
C PHE A 186 2.08 -7.93 4.50
N SER A 187 1.80 -8.99 5.23
CA SER A 187 0.88 -9.05 6.35
C SER A 187 1.53 -9.82 7.49
N MET A 188 0.92 -9.83 8.65
CA MET A 188 1.41 -10.60 9.79
C MET A 188 1.49 -12.12 9.54
N SER A 189 0.82 -12.63 8.51
CA SER A 189 0.94 -14.04 8.07
C SER A 189 2.23 -14.32 7.28
N HIS A 190 2.93 -13.29 6.81
CA HIS A 190 4.22 -13.44 6.14
C HIS A 190 5.34 -13.44 7.17
N THR A 191 5.66 -14.64 7.68
CA THR A 191 6.77 -14.81 8.62
C THR A 191 8.11 -14.46 7.98
N SER A 192 9.15 -14.22 8.78
CA SER A 192 10.51 -13.98 8.29
C SER A 192 11.03 -15.14 7.41
N GLU A 193 10.57 -16.36 7.65
CA GLU A 193 10.91 -17.53 6.83
C GLU A 193 10.28 -17.42 5.44
N VAL A 194 8.99 -17.08 5.36
CA VAL A 194 8.27 -16.89 4.09
C VAL A 194 8.92 -15.79 3.27
N ILE A 195 9.26 -14.67 3.91
CA ILE A 195 9.92 -13.54 3.23
C ILE A 195 11.31 -13.92 2.73
N ARG A 196 12.13 -14.62 3.53
CA ARG A 196 13.44 -15.13 3.09
C ARG A 196 13.32 -16.10 1.92
N LYS A 197 12.33 -16.99 1.93
CA LYS A 197 12.06 -17.91 0.82
C LYS A 197 11.69 -17.15 -0.46
N LEU A 198 10.84 -16.13 -0.34
CA LEU A 198 10.49 -15.24 -1.46
C LEU A 198 11.74 -14.53 -2.03
N ILE A 199 12.56 -13.93 -1.17
CA ILE A 199 13.83 -13.29 -1.57
C ILE A 199 14.75 -14.29 -2.30
N GLY A 200 14.89 -15.50 -1.77
CA GLY A 200 15.67 -16.56 -2.37
C GLY A 200 15.18 -16.96 -3.77
N ASN A 201 13.87 -17.06 -3.96
CA ASN A 201 13.28 -17.35 -5.27
C ASN A 201 13.52 -16.19 -6.25
N ILE A 202 13.34 -14.94 -5.81
CA ILE A 202 13.60 -13.76 -6.64
C ILE A 202 15.06 -13.71 -7.09
N LYS A 203 16.01 -13.96 -6.17
CA LYS A 203 17.45 -14.00 -6.48
C LYS A 203 17.84 -15.10 -7.49
N ARG A 204 17.08 -16.20 -7.55
CA ARG A 204 17.34 -17.28 -8.53
C ARG A 204 16.84 -16.94 -9.93
N ILE A 205 15.79 -16.14 -10.01
CA ILE A 205 15.12 -15.78 -11.28
C ILE A 205 15.80 -14.57 -11.92
N CYS A 206 16.34 -13.66 -11.12
CA CYS A 206 17.04 -12.46 -11.57
C CYS A 206 18.54 -12.70 -11.73
#